data_2142bf393aa9a71f35df050ed8d8680c
#
_entry.id   2142bf393aa9a71f35df050ed8d8680c
#
_cell.length_a   1.000
_cell.length_b   1.000
_cell.length_c   1.000
_cell.angle_alpha   90.00
_cell.angle_beta   90.00
_cell.angle_gamma   90.00
#
_symmetry.space_group_name_H-M   'P 1'
#
loop_
_entity.id
_entity.type
_entity.pdbx_description
1 polymer ?
#
loop_
_entity_poly.entity_id
_entity_poly.type
_entity_poly.pdbx_seq_one_letter_code
_entity_poly.pdbx_strand_id
1 'polypeptide(L)'
;DVTFQTTLTGNFAMRRPKLAGATLLSLLLSCFTAISYAQTDQNEILALYQGWINAVEGSDIDAYVEGLHPDVSLRPPGVQGLDGRENYRVFLGPVFDSARYEITVDVPHSITMMGDAAVVEYDYTIKRIVDAASAAALPEGALQGDSTTSHYIDVVAKDDTGAWKIRLHSWSMTL
;
A
#
# COMPACT_ATOMS: atom_id res chain seq x y z
N ASP A 1 -16.31 -75.63 58.41
CA ASP A 1 -15.07 -74.98 58.03
C ASP A 1 -14.95 -74.94 56.53
N VAL A 2 -15.32 -73.85 55.96
CA VAL A 2 -15.25 -73.64 54.50
C VAL A 2 -14.41 -72.39 54.25
N THR A 3 -13.20 -72.62 53.69
CA THR A 3 -12.29 -71.57 53.28
C THR A 3 -12.66 -71.11 51.86
N PHE A 4 -13.04 -69.87 51.68
CA PHE A 4 -13.19 -69.26 50.38
C PHE A 4 -11.99 -68.32 50.09
N GLN A 5 -11.16 -68.68 49.14
CA GLN A 5 -10.21 -67.81 48.57
C GLN A 5 -10.79 -67.16 47.29
N THR A 6 -10.87 -65.83 47.26
CA THR A 6 -11.26 -65.08 46.05
C THR A 6 -10.04 -64.31 45.56
N THR A 7 -9.50 -64.78 44.47
CA THR A 7 -8.40 -64.06 43.73
C THR A 7 -9.04 -63.10 42.77
N LEU A 8 -8.90 -61.80 43.00
CA LEU A 8 -9.23 -60.70 42.03
C LEU A 8 -7.96 -60.22 41.36
N THR A 9 -7.75 -60.68 40.12
CA THR A 9 -6.77 -60.08 39.21
C THR A 9 -7.44 -58.98 38.42
N GLY A 10 -7.28 -57.71 38.84
CA GLY A 10 -7.72 -56.54 38.09
C GLY A 10 -6.61 -56.04 37.18
N ASN A 11 -6.72 -56.30 35.85
CA ASN A 11 -5.87 -55.67 34.84
C ASN A 11 -6.31 -54.22 34.63
N PHE A 12 -5.57 -53.29 35.21
CA PHE A 12 -5.71 -51.85 34.89
C PHE A 12 -4.96 -51.53 33.60
N ALA A 13 -5.66 -51.55 32.49
CA ALA A 13 -5.15 -51.04 31.22
C ALA A 13 -5.11 -49.50 31.26
N MET A 14 -3.92 -48.92 31.44
CA MET A 14 -3.72 -47.48 31.28
C MET A 14 -3.92 -47.10 29.80
N ARG A 15 -5.06 -46.50 29.48
CA ARG A 15 -5.30 -45.80 28.23
C ARG A 15 -4.47 -44.48 28.24
N ARG A 16 -3.40 -44.43 27.44
CA ARG A 16 -2.65 -43.20 27.15
C ARG A 16 -3.54 -42.30 26.30
N PRO A 17 -3.76 -40.99 26.62
CA PRO A 17 -4.40 -40.08 25.73
C PRO A 17 -3.41 -39.67 24.62
N LYS A 18 -3.58 -40.23 23.43
CA LYS A 18 -2.94 -39.73 22.19
C LYS A 18 -3.90 -38.70 21.61
N LEU A 19 -3.80 -37.42 21.94
CA LEU A 19 -4.42 -36.32 21.16
C LEU A 19 -4.09 -34.97 21.82
N ALA A 20 -2.81 -34.52 21.71
CA ALA A 20 -2.47 -33.15 22.03
C ALA A 20 -1.40 -32.56 21.09
N GLY A 21 -0.86 -33.37 20.16
CA GLY A 21 0.22 -32.89 19.27
C GLY A 21 -0.21 -32.31 17.94
N ALA A 22 -1.39 -32.66 17.41
CA ALA A 22 -1.82 -32.27 16.08
C ALA A 22 -2.40 -30.85 16.00
N THR A 23 -3.00 -30.34 17.07
CA THR A 23 -3.67 -29.05 17.10
C THR A 23 -2.70 -27.89 17.25
N LEU A 24 -1.57 -28.08 17.93
CA LEU A 24 -0.53 -27.02 18.04
C LEU A 24 0.25 -26.79 16.76
N LEU A 25 0.48 -27.84 15.97
CA LEU A 25 1.22 -27.74 14.71
C LEU A 25 0.43 -27.02 13.62
N SER A 26 -0.90 -27.17 13.58
CA SER A 26 -1.76 -26.45 12.63
C SER A 26 -1.88 -24.97 12.95
N LEU A 27 -1.81 -24.54 14.21
CA LEU A 27 -1.85 -23.12 14.58
C LEU A 27 -0.55 -22.40 14.22
N LEU A 28 0.60 -23.05 14.34
CA LEU A 28 1.89 -22.49 13.97
C LEU A 28 2.01 -22.32 12.46
N LEU A 29 1.50 -23.26 11.66
CA LEU A 29 1.58 -23.20 10.19
C LEU A 29 0.72 -22.07 9.61
N SER A 30 -0.46 -21.76 10.21
CA SER A 30 -1.31 -20.66 9.77
C SER A 30 -0.72 -19.27 10.09
N CYS A 31 0.08 -19.10 11.15
CA CYS A 31 0.78 -17.85 11.44
C CYS A 31 1.90 -17.55 10.41
N PHE A 32 2.63 -18.57 9.95
CA PHE A 32 3.71 -18.36 8.96
C PHE A 32 3.18 -17.93 7.58
N THR A 33 2.01 -18.43 7.16
CA THR A 33 1.40 -18.04 5.88
C THR A 33 0.92 -16.58 5.92
N ALA A 34 0.27 -16.14 6.99
CA ALA A 34 -0.24 -14.77 7.13
C ALA A 34 0.90 -13.72 7.09
N ILE A 35 2.04 -14.00 7.72
CA ILE A 35 3.21 -13.11 7.70
C ILE A 35 3.79 -13.01 6.28
N SER A 36 3.83 -14.12 5.53
CA SER A 36 4.34 -14.12 4.15
C SER A 36 3.46 -13.31 3.21
N TYR A 37 2.14 -13.37 3.32
CA TYR A 37 1.22 -12.58 2.50
C TYR A 37 1.33 -11.08 2.79
N ALA A 38 1.38 -10.67 4.05
CA ALA A 38 1.52 -9.28 4.43
C ALA A 38 2.84 -8.66 3.91
N GLN A 39 3.94 -9.40 3.93
CA GLN A 39 5.22 -8.96 3.39
C GLN A 39 5.19 -8.85 1.86
N THR A 40 4.48 -9.75 1.17
CA THR A 40 4.30 -9.69 -0.29
C THR A 40 3.52 -8.44 -0.66
N ASP A 41 2.39 -8.18 0.00
CA ASP A 41 1.55 -6.99 -0.24
C ASP A 41 2.33 -5.69 0.00
N GLN A 42 3.12 -5.60 1.07
CA GLN A 42 3.98 -4.42 1.31
C GLN A 42 5.01 -4.21 0.20
N ASN A 43 5.64 -5.28 -0.29
CA ASN A 43 6.61 -5.18 -1.38
C ASN A 43 5.94 -4.75 -2.69
N GLU A 44 4.74 -5.21 -2.98
CA GLU A 44 3.95 -4.80 -4.14
C GLU A 44 3.56 -3.32 -4.06
N ILE A 45 3.16 -2.84 -2.88
CA ILE A 45 2.88 -1.41 -2.65
C ILE A 45 4.14 -0.57 -2.85
N LEU A 46 5.30 -0.98 -2.32
CA LEU A 46 6.56 -0.27 -2.55
C LEU A 46 6.96 -0.24 -4.03
N ALA A 47 6.72 -1.35 -4.76
CA ALA A 47 6.96 -1.41 -6.20
C ALA A 47 6.01 -0.47 -6.98
N LEU A 48 4.74 -0.33 -6.56
CA LEU A 48 3.79 0.64 -7.11
C LEU A 48 4.34 2.07 -7.00
N TYR A 49 4.81 2.49 -5.81
CA TYR A 49 5.38 3.83 -5.61
C TYR A 49 6.66 4.05 -6.39
N GLN A 50 7.54 3.05 -6.48
CA GLN A 50 8.74 3.15 -7.32
C GLN A 50 8.38 3.32 -8.80
N GLY A 51 7.39 2.57 -9.30
CA GLY A 51 6.85 2.73 -10.64
C GLY A 51 6.28 4.13 -10.87
N TRP A 52 5.60 4.67 -9.87
CA TRP A 52 5.00 6.00 -9.92
C TRP A 52 6.04 7.11 -9.98
N ILE A 53 7.11 7.04 -9.16
CA ILE A 53 8.26 7.95 -9.24
C ILE A 53 8.89 7.91 -10.64
N ASN A 54 9.17 6.71 -11.16
CA ASN A 54 9.74 6.55 -12.48
C ASN A 54 8.86 7.15 -13.59
N ALA A 55 7.53 7.02 -13.48
CA ALA A 55 6.57 7.61 -14.41
C ALA A 55 6.61 9.14 -14.38
N VAL A 56 6.69 9.75 -13.19
CA VAL A 56 6.82 11.21 -13.02
C VAL A 56 8.11 11.70 -13.64
N GLU A 57 9.25 11.11 -13.30
CA GLU A 57 10.58 11.53 -13.79
C GLU A 57 10.74 11.25 -15.29
N GLY A 58 10.09 10.19 -15.79
CA GLY A 58 10.05 9.87 -17.22
C GLY A 58 9.04 10.68 -18.03
N SER A 59 8.22 11.53 -17.40
CA SER A 59 7.07 12.21 -18.01
C SER A 59 6.09 11.25 -18.70
N ASP A 60 5.91 10.07 -18.14
CA ASP A 60 5.03 9.02 -18.64
C ASP A 60 3.67 9.06 -17.92
N ILE A 61 2.74 9.86 -18.47
CA ILE A 61 1.40 10.01 -17.91
C ILE A 61 0.59 8.70 -17.95
N ASP A 62 0.83 7.83 -18.92
CA ASP A 62 0.11 6.56 -19.05
C ASP A 62 0.53 5.60 -17.93
N ALA A 63 1.83 5.45 -17.70
CA ALA A 63 2.35 4.65 -16.59
C ALA A 63 1.93 5.23 -15.23
N TYR A 64 1.91 6.56 -15.07
CA TYR A 64 1.42 7.21 -13.85
C TYR A 64 -0.04 6.84 -13.56
N VAL A 65 -0.91 7.03 -14.56
CA VAL A 65 -2.36 6.79 -14.44
C VAL A 65 -2.68 5.31 -14.25
N GLU A 66 -1.87 4.40 -14.80
CA GLU A 66 -2.02 2.96 -14.56
C GLU A 66 -1.85 2.60 -13.07
N GLY A 67 -1.06 3.34 -12.31
CA GLY A 67 -0.92 3.19 -10.86
C GLY A 67 -2.16 3.63 -10.05
N LEU A 68 -3.13 4.31 -10.68
CA LEU A 68 -4.33 4.81 -10.02
C LEU A 68 -5.49 3.81 -10.08
N HIS A 69 -6.25 3.71 -8.99
CA HIS A 69 -7.52 3.00 -8.98
C HIS A 69 -8.54 3.70 -9.92
N PRO A 70 -9.44 2.98 -10.63
CA PRO A 70 -10.47 3.61 -11.45
C PRO A 70 -11.27 4.71 -10.73
N ASP A 71 -11.60 4.48 -9.45
CA ASP A 71 -12.34 5.43 -8.59
C ASP A 71 -11.42 6.26 -7.70
N VAL A 72 -10.20 6.58 -8.12
CA VAL A 72 -9.26 7.37 -7.32
C VAL A 72 -9.86 8.71 -6.92
N SER A 73 -9.53 9.16 -5.72
CA SER A 73 -9.84 10.49 -5.20
C SER A 73 -8.56 11.29 -5.01
N LEU A 74 -8.45 12.43 -5.68
CA LEU A 74 -7.38 13.41 -5.50
C LEU A 74 -7.85 14.50 -4.52
N ARG A 75 -7.06 14.80 -3.49
CA ARG A 75 -7.37 15.82 -2.48
C ARG A 75 -6.19 16.76 -2.30
N PRO A 76 -5.99 17.72 -3.25
CA PRO A 76 -4.96 18.73 -3.15
C PRO A 76 -5.28 19.75 -2.04
N PRO A 77 -4.27 20.38 -1.41
CA PRO A 77 -4.51 21.36 -0.36
C PRO A 77 -5.14 22.64 -0.91
N GLY A 78 -6.15 23.15 -0.20
CA GLY A 78 -6.73 24.47 -0.46
C GLY A 78 -7.68 24.59 -1.66
N VAL A 79 -7.89 23.52 -2.43
CA VAL A 79 -8.77 23.52 -3.60
C VAL A 79 -9.74 22.32 -3.59
N GLN A 80 -10.75 22.37 -4.46
CA GLN A 80 -11.67 21.25 -4.59
C GLN A 80 -10.96 20.02 -5.16
N GLY A 81 -11.21 18.86 -4.55
CA GLY A 81 -10.67 17.59 -5.02
C GLY A 81 -11.30 17.12 -6.33
N LEU A 82 -10.65 16.15 -6.95
CA LEU A 82 -11.11 15.45 -8.15
C LEU A 82 -11.42 14.00 -7.81
N ASP A 83 -12.40 13.41 -8.50
CA ASP A 83 -12.72 11.99 -8.40
C ASP A 83 -12.65 11.33 -9.78
N GLY A 84 -12.14 10.11 -9.82
CA GLY A 84 -12.00 9.30 -11.01
C GLY A 84 -10.70 9.47 -11.77
N ARG A 85 -10.16 8.34 -12.25
CA ARG A 85 -8.86 8.24 -12.93
C ARG A 85 -8.76 9.12 -14.18
N GLU A 86 -9.82 9.19 -14.99
CA GLU A 86 -9.83 9.99 -16.22
C GLU A 86 -9.81 11.49 -15.93
N ASN A 87 -10.52 11.94 -14.91
CA ASN A 87 -10.45 13.35 -14.48
C ASN A 87 -9.05 13.69 -13.96
N TYR A 88 -8.40 12.75 -13.27
CA TYR A 88 -7.04 12.94 -12.82
C TYR A 88 -6.06 12.99 -13.99
N ARG A 89 -6.24 12.16 -15.04
CA ARG A 89 -5.46 12.22 -16.28
C ARG A 89 -5.55 13.60 -16.94
N VAL A 90 -6.77 14.15 -17.06
CA VAL A 90 -6.98 15.50 -17.62
C VAL A 90 -6.27 16.58 -16.80
N PHE A 91 -6.30 16.48 -15.48
CA PHE A 91 -5.57 17.38 -14.59
C PHE A 91 -4.04 17.28 -14.79
N LEU A 92 -3.51 16.08 -14.96
CA LEU A 92 -2.08 15.82 -15.08
C LEU A 92 -1.51 16.21 -16.44
N GLY A 93 -2.28 16.23 -17.53
CA GLY A 93 -1.79 16.54 -18.86
C GLY A 93 -0.94 17.81 -18.87
N PRO A 94 -1.49 18.99 -18.52
CA PRO A 94 -0.73 20.24 -18.45
C PRO A 94 0.45 20.20 -17.47
N VAL A 95 0.37 19.40 -16.39
CA VAL A 95 1.45 19.23 -15.42
C VAL A 95 2.65 18.55 -16.09
N PHE A 96 2.43 17.41 -16.75
CA PHE A 96 3.47 16.65 -17.43
C PHE A 96 4.02 17.38 -18.66
N ASP A 97 3.19 18.16 -19.38
CA ASP A 97 3.60 18.95 -20.53
C ASP A 97 4.43 20.18 -20.16
N SER A 98 4.29 20.70 -18.93
CA SER A 98 4.87 21.99 -18.52
C SER A 98 6.31 21.91 -18.05
N ALA A 99 6.79 20.74 -17.62
CA ALA A 99 8.10 20.59 -17.00
C ALA A 99 8.53 19.11 -16.92
N ARG A 100 9.80 18.91 -16.63
CA ARG A 100 10.32 17.65 -16.10
C ARG A 100 10.37 17.74 -14.59
N TYR A 101 10.32 16.58 -13.95
CA TYR A 101 10.30 16.49 -12.50
C TYR A 101 11.40 15.56 -12.00
N GLU A 102 12.02 15.92 -10.89
CA GLU A 102 12.90 15.07 -10.10
C GLU A 102 12.27 14.88 -8.72
N ILE A 103 12.23 13.63 -8.22
CA ILE A 103 11.65 13.31 -6.92
C ILE A 103 12.74 12.85 -5.97
N THR A 104 12.79 13.47 -4.80
CA THR A 104 13.59 13.00 -3.67
C THR A 104 12.66 12.46 -2.59
N VAL A 105 12.88 11.23 -2.14
CA VAL A 105 12.17 10.64 -1.00
C VAL A 105 12.87 11.11 0.28
N ASP A 106 12.26 12.05 0.99
CA ASP A 106 12.81 12.62 2.22
C ASP A 106 12.50 11.73 3.43
N VAL A 107 11.25 11.23 3.50
CA VAL A 107 10.81 10.24 4.49
C VAL A 107 10.30 9.02 3.74
N PRO A 108 10.88 7.82 3.97
CA PRO A 108 10.45 6.60 3.33
C PRO A 108 8.99 6.24 3.63
N HIS A 109 8.36 5.49 2.71
CA HIS A 109 6.98 5.04 2.84
C HIS A 109 6.76 4.22 4.12
N SER A 110 5.85 4.69 4.98
CA SER A 110 5.31 3.97 6.12
C SER A 110 3.98 3.34 5.71
N ILE A 111 3.87 2.02 5.74
CA ILE A 111 2.71 1.27 5.25
C ILE A 111 1.96 0.64 6.42
N THR A 112 0.72 1.05 6.63
CA THR A 112 -0.21 0.46 7.59
C THR A 112 -1.25 -0.37 6.86
N MET A 113 -1.11 -1.70 6.90
CA MET A 113 -2.02 -2.64 6.23
C MET A 113 -3.39 -2.73 6.93
N MET A 114 -4.47 -2.77 6.13
CA MET A 114 -5.86 -2.89 6.59
C MET A 114 -6.65 -3.89 5.72
N GLY A 115 -6.18 -5.12 5.63
CA GLY A 115 -6.73 -6.14 4.72
C GLY A 115 -6.37 -5.83 3.26
N ASP A 116 -7.38 -5.67 2.39
CA ASP A 116 -7.19 -5.34 0.96
C ASP A 116 -7.00 -3.83 0.69
N ALA A 117 -6.70 -3.07 1.74
CA ALA A 117 -6.32 -1.67 1.67
C ALA A 117 -5.13 -1.40 2.59
N ALA A 118 -4.43 -0.28 2.37
CA ALA A 118 -3.42 0.23 3.29
C ALA A 118 -3.39 1.75 3.27
N VAL A 119 -2.96 2.35 4.40
CA VAL A 119 -2.55 3.75 4.46
C VAL A 119 -1.05 3.82 4.26
N VAL A 120 -0.61 4.73 3.41
CA VAL A 120 0.80 4.97 3.11
C VAL A 120 1.12 6.43 3.37
N GLU A 121 2.09 6.67 4.26
CA GLU A 121 2.56 7.99 4.65
C GLU A 121 4.02 8.16 4.23
N TYR A 122 4.36 9.31 3.65
CA TYR A 122 5.72 9.60 3.17
C TYR A 122 5.90 11.10 2.92
N ASP A 123 7.15 11.54 2.81
CA ASP A 123 7.50 12.90 2.40
C ASP A 123 8.33 12.88 1.13
N TYR A 124 7.94 13.71 0.16
CA TYR A 124 8.68 13.95 -1.08
C TYR A 124 9.03 15.42 -1.23
N THR A 125 10.23 15.66 -1.73
CA THR A 125 10.59 16.90 -2.41
C THR A 125 10.50 16.67 -3.91
N ILE A 126 9.62 17.42 -4.57
CA ILE A 126 9.48 17.44 -6.01
C ILE A 126 10.15 18.70 -6.54
N LYS A 127 11.20 18.52 -7.34
CA LYS A 127 11.87 19.61 -8.06
C LYS A 127 11.32 19.69 -9.48
N ARG A 128 10.85 20.87 -9.86
CA ARG A 128 10.32 21.16 -11.19
C ARG A 128 11.41 21.80 -12.06
N ILE A 129 11.67 21.22 -13.22
CA ILE A 129 12.66 21.69 -14.20
C ILE A 129 11.89 22.18 -15.41
N VAL A 130 11.83 23.52 -15.57
CA VAL A 130 11.11 24.18 -16.66
C VAL A 130 12.09 24.58 -17.75
N ASP A 131 11.84 24.16 -18.99
CA ASP A 131 12.54 24.72 -20.13
C ASP A 131 12.00 26.14 -20.37
N ALA A 132 12.88 27.12 -20.68
CA ALA A 132 12.53 28.53 -20.78
C ALA A 132 11.41 28.86 -21.79
N ALA A 133 11.08 27.92 -22.68
CA ALA A 133 9.99 28.02 -23.65
C ALA A 133 8.63 27.50 -23.15
N SER A 134 8.59 26.82 -22.01
CA SER A 134 7.43 26.00 -21.56
C SER A 134 6.72 26.54 -20.31
N ALA A 135 6.82 27.84 -20.00
CA ALA A 135 6.15 28.45 -18.84
C ALA A 135 4.61 28.49 -19.02
N ALA A 136 3.99 27.36 -19.30
CA ALA A 136 2.54 27.24 -19.29
C ALA A 136 2.01 27.36 -17.85
N ALA A 137 0.84 27.99 -17.68
CA ALA A 137 0.17 28.07 -16.40
C ALA A 137 -0.24 26.65 -15.94
N LEU A 138 0.19 26.27 -14.75
CA LEU A 138 -0.24 25.01 -14.15
C LEU A 138 -1.68 25.09 -13.69
N PRO A 139 -2.43 23.96 -13.72
CA PRO A 139 -3.78 23.92 -13.17
C PRO A 139 -3.78 24.21 -11.67
N GLU A 140 -4.90 24.76 -11.18
CA GLU A 140 -5.11 24.96 -9.75
C GLU A 140 -5.00 23.62 -8.99
N GLY A 141 -4.28 23.62 -7.87
CA GLY A 141 -3.99 22.42 -7.10
C GLY A 141 -2.71 21.69 -7.49
N ALA A 142 -2.09 22.00 -8.64
CA ALA A 142 -0.75 21.51 -8.96
C ALA A 142 0.31 22.22 -8.11
N LEU A 143 1.44 21.53 -7.87
CA LEU A 143 2.57 22.11 -7.13
C LEU A 143 3.22 23.24 -7.97
N GLN A 144 3.22 24.47 -7.45
CA GLN A 144 3.57 25.67 -8.20
C GLN A 144 5.05 26.07 -8.08
N GLY A 145 5.78 25.59 -7.10
CA GLY A 145 7.17 25.98 -6.84
C GLY A 145 8.18 25.30 -7.76
N ASP A 146 9.39 25.83 -7.83
CA ASP A 146 10.53 25.17 -8.49
C ASP A 146 11.00 23.96 -7.69
N SER A 147 10.79 23.97 -6.37
CA SER A 147 10.99 22.84 -5.46
C SER A 147 9.95 22.90 -4.36
N THR A 148 9.28 21.80 -4.10
CA THR A 148 8.20 21.72 -3.12
C THR A 148 8.33 20.44 -2.32
N THR A 149 8.43 20.57 -0.99
CA THR A 149 8.36 19.44 -0.06
C THR A 149 6.95 19.32 0.48
N SER A 150 6.41 18.12 0.43
CA SER A 150 5.04 17.83 0.88
C SER A 150 5.01 16.54 1.67
N HIS A 151 4.12 16.53 2.67
CA HIS A 151 3.73 15.32 3.39
C HIS A 151 2.51 14.70 2.72
N TYR A 152 2.61 13.43 2.37
CA TYR A 152 1.58 12.68 1.68
C TYR A 152 0.92 11.66 2.58
N ILE A 153 -0.38 11.52 2.45
CA ILE A 153 -1.17 10.45 3.06
C ILE A 153 -2.05 9.86 1.98
N ASP A 154 -1.74 8.65 1.58
CA ASP A 154 -2.46 7.93 0.55
C ASP A 154 -3.23 6.75 1.13
N VAL A 155 -4.33 6.38 0.48
CA VAL A 155 -4.95 5.08 0.64
C VAL A 155 -4.70 4.29 -0.64
N VAL A 156 -4.08 3.13 -0.52
CA VAL A 156 -3.99 2.15 -1.60
C VAL A 156 -4.99 1.03 -1.36
N ALA A 157 -5.55 0.48 -2.43
CA ALA A 157 -6.47 -0.64 -2.38
C ALA A 157 -6.25 -1.56 -3.58
N LYS A 158 -6.62 -2.83 -3.45
CA LYS A 158 -6.63 -3.75 -4.58
C LYS A 158 -7.80 -3.42 -5.51
N ASP A 159 -7.52 -3.39 -6.81
CA ASP A 159 -8.55 -3.31 -7.85
C ASP A 159 -9.21 -4.68 -8.10
N ASP A 160 -10.15 -4.74 -9.05
CA ASP A 160 -10.88 -5.97 -9.40
C ASP A 160 -9.96 -7.08 -9.94
N THR A 161 -8.72 -6.76 -10.33
CA THR A 161 -7.70 -7.73 -10.76
C THR A 161 -6.84 -8.24 -9.60
N GLY A 162 -6.97 -7.64 -8.44
CA GLY A 162 -6.15 -7.89 -7.25
C GLY A 162 -4.85 -7.10 -7.21
N ALA A 163 -4.62 -6.17 -8.14
CA ALA A 163 -3.43 -5.31 -8.17
C ALA A 163 -3.60 -4.10 -7.22
N TRP A 164 -2.53 -3.77 -6.48
CA TRP A 164 -2.51 -2.57 -5.65
C TRP A 164 -2.53 -1.31 -6.50
N LYS A 165 -3.42 -0.38 -6.17
CA LYS A 165 -3.61 0.91 -6.86
C LYS A 165 -3.85 2.02 -5.84
N ILE A 166 -3.48 3.26 -6.18
CA ILE A 166 -3.75 4.42 -5.34
C ILE A 166 -5.24 4.78 -5.44
N ARG A 167 -5.95 4.65 -4.32
CA ARG A 167 -7.40 4.90 -4.21
C ARG A 167 -7.74 6.32 -3.72
N LEU A 168 -6.85 6.88 -2.88
CA LEU A 168 -6.90 8.27 -2.44
C LEU A 168 -5.48 8.80 -2.45
N HIS A 169 -5.28 9.99 -3.01
CA HIS A 169 -4.01 10.71 -3.01
C HIS A 169 -4.22 12.10 -2.42
N SER A 170 -3.53 12.36 -1.33
CA SER A 170 -3.65 13.61 -0.58
C SER A 170 -2.29 14.07 -0.07
N TRP A 171 -2.09 15.39 -0.06
CA TRP A 171 -0.88 15.97 0.51
C TRP A 171 -1.14 17.27 1.24
N SER A 172 -0.20 17.65 2.07
CA SER A 172 -0.11 18.95 2.71
C SER A 172 1.27 19.54 2.48
N MET A 173 1.34 20.85 2.36
CA MET A 173 2.64 21.53 2.25
C MET A 173 3.36 21.46 3.59
N THR A 174 4.64 21.10 3.57
CA THR A 174 5.51 21.22 4.76
C THR A 174 5.94 22.67 4.88
N LEU A 175 5.70 23.29 6.04
CA LEU A 175 6.06 24.67 6.33
C LEU A 175 7.54 24.82 6.68
#